data_fbd7c6616e1d20e298170ed94f3545f5
#
_entry.id   fbd7c6616e1d20e298170ed94f3545f5
#
_cell.length_a   1.000
_cell.length_b   1.000
_cell.length_c   1.000
_cell.angle_alpha   90.00
_cell.angle_beta   90.00
_cell.angle_gamma   90.00
#
_symmetry.space_group_name_H-M   'P 1'
#
loop_
_entity.id
_entity.type
_entity.pdbx_description
1 polymer ?
#
loop_
_entity_poly.entity_id
_entity_poly.type
_entity_poly.pdbx_seq_one_letter_code
_entity_poly.pdbx_strand_id
1 'polypeptide(L)'
;LLIESSRAYFQITYGDGIGSYRGSPDVVATGPNTGALLPVFGWMVGVHHEWSSRLTSNFTFSRLGLGPVPGQSPDDLKVTNYLAVNLIANPYDRVFCGIEYLNGLREDIGGATGDAHRLQSSFGFFLP
;
A
#
# COMPACT_ATOMS: atom_id res chain seq x y z
N LEU A 1 -6.30 27.72 5.92
CA LEU A 1 -6.30 27.23 7.31
C LEU A 1 -6.08 25.73 7.43
N LEU A 2 -6.53 24.91 6.46
CA LEU A 2 -6.31 23.45 6.46
C LEU A 2 -4.91 23.04 5.96
N ILE A 3 -4.17 23.94 5.34
CA ILE A 3 -2.89 23.64 4.69
C ILE A 3 -1.74 23.60 5.69
N GLU A 4 -1.74 24.43 6.71
CA GLU A 4 -0.65 24.51 7.71
C GLU A 4 -0.57 23.27 8.61
N SER A 5 -1.68 22.57 8.80
CA SER A 5 -1.77 21.34 9.60
C SER A 5 -1.73 20.05 8.75
N SER A 6 -1.37 20.16 7.47
CA SER A 6 -1.36 19.02 6.54
C SER A 6 0.03 18.85 5.92
N ARG A 7 0.40 17.58 5.74
CA ARG A 7 1.61 17.18 5.00
C ARG A 7 1.21 16.21 3.92
N ALA A 8 1.57 16.51 2.67
CA ALA A 8 1.43 15.59 1.55
C ALA A 8 2.76 14.91 1.25
N TYR A 9 2.72 13.66 0.85
CA TYR A 9 3.88 12.90 0.41
C TYR A 9 3.54 12.06 -0.81
N PHE A 10 4.53 11.79 -1.63
CA PHE A 10 4.40 10.88 -2.74
C PHE A 10 5.68 10.07 -2.92
N GLN A 11 5.57 8.91 -3.54
CA GLN A 11 6.68 8.04 -3.89
C GLN A 11 6.43 7.43 -5.26
N ILE A 12 7.50 7.30 -6.04
CA ILE A 12 7.53 6.53 -7.28
C ILE A 12 8.57 5.43 -7.11
N THR A 13 8.25 4.24 -7.60
CA THR A 13 9.14 3.07 -7.62
C THR A 13 9.15 2.52 -9.03
N TYR A 14 10.33 2.35 -9.61
CA TYR A 14 10.51 1.77 -10.94
C TYR A 14 11.78 0.92 -10.97
N GLY A 15 11.71 -0.25 -11.59
CA GLY A 15 12.86 -1.13 -11.78
C GLY A 15 12.44 -2.56 -12.09
N ASP A 16 13.42 -3.39 -12.40
CA ASP A 16 13.24 -4.82 -12.67
C ASP A 16 13.65 -5.65 -11.46
N GLY A 17 12.84 -6.67 -11.10
CA GLY A 17 13.14 -7.57 -10.00
C GLY A 17 13.15 -6.90 -8.61
N ILE A 18 12.34 -5.90 -8.42
CA ILE A 18 12.22 -5.15 -7.16
C ILE A 18 10.84 -5.29 -6.50
N GLY A 19 10.05 -6.25 -6.94
CA GLY A 19 8.68 -6.47 -6.47
C GLY A 19 8.61 -6.78 -4.98
N SER A 20 9.58 -7.50 -4.43
CA SER A 20 9.61 -7.87 -3.01
C SER A 20 9.60 -6.66 -2.05
N TYR A 21 10.17 -5.53 -2.44
CA TYR A 21 10.08 -4.27 -1.68
C TYR A 21 8.65 -3.71 -1.60
N ARG A 22 7.74 -4.26 -2.41
CA ARG A 22 6.33 -3.84 -2.50
C ARG A 22 5.36 -4.99 -2.27
N GLY A 23 5.85 -6.14 -1.80
CA GLY A 23 5.02 -7.31 -1.52
C GLY A 23 4.52 -8.04 -2.77
N SER A 24 5.26 -7.93 -3.89
CA SER A 24 4.97 -8.62 -5.15
C SER A 24 6.17 -9.48 -5.59
N PRO A 25 6.00 -10.41 -6.55
CA PRO A 25 7.09 -11.22 -7.06
C PRO A 25 8.18 -10.40 -7.75
N ASP A 26 9.42 -10.86 -7.66
CA ASP A 26 10.59 -10.29 -8.35
C ASP A 26 10.85 -10.94 -9.70
N VAL A 27 10.54 -12.22 -9.80
CA VAL A 27 10.84 -13.06 -10.98
C VAL A 27 9.67 -13.97 -11.31
N VAL A 28 9.58 -14.34 -12.56
CA VAL A 28 8.69 -15.41 -13.05
C VAL A 28 9.52 -16.50 -13.71
N ALA A 29 9.15 -17.77 -13.50
CA ALA A 29 9.76 -18.90 -14.20
C ALA A 29 9.32 -18.88 -15.66
N THR A 30 10.30 -18.88 -16.58
CA THR A 30 10.07 -18.92 -18.04
C THR A 30 10.40 -20.26 -18.66
N GLY A 31 10.91 -21.20 -17.85
CA GLY A 31 11.25 -22.57 -18.23
C GLY A 31 11.86 -23.34 -17.05
N PRO A 32 12.25 -24.61 -17.24
CA PRO A 32 12.70 -25.48 -16.15
C PRO A 32 13.88 -24.93 -15.32
N ASN A 33 14.77 -24.15 -15.94
CA ASN A 33 15.94 -23.56 -15.30
C ASN A 33 16.15 -22.09 -15.70
N THR A 34 15.09 -21.41 -16.15
CA THR A 34 15.15 -20.02 -16.60
C THR A 34 14.09 -19.20 -15.92
N GLY A 35 14.41 -17.95 -15.62
CA GLY A 35 13.49 -16.96 -15.08
C GLY A 35 13.71 -15.60 -15.70
N ALA A 36 12.68 -14.78 -15.71
CA ALA A 36 12.74 -13.38 -16.12
C ALA A 36 12.42 -12.47 -14.94
N LEU A 37 13.15 -11.37 -14.85
CA LEU A 37 12.84 -10.31 -13.89
C LEU A 37 11.54 -9.61 -14.29
N LEU A 38 10.70 -9.33 -13.33
CA LEU A 38 9.45 -8.61 -13.54
C LEU A 38 9.70 -7.10 -13.48
N PRO A 39 9.36 -6.36 -14.56
CA PRO A 39 9.34 -4.91 -14.51
C PRO A 39 8.26 -4.43 -13.54
N VAL A 40 8.63 -3.53 -12.65
CA VAL A 40 7.75 -2.97 -11.62
C VAL A 40 7.63 -1.47 -11.82
N PHE A 41 6.41 -0.98 -11.85
CA PHE A 41 6.10 0.44 -11.73
C PHE A 41 5.07 0.64 -10.64
N GLY A 42 5.42 1.46 -9.66
CA GLY A 42 4.52 1.78 -8.55
C GLY A 42 4.58 3.24 -8.18
N TRP A 43 3.48 3.74 -7.66
CA TRP A 43 3.41 5.06 -7.07
C TRP A 43 2.50 5.07 -5.86
N MET A 44 2.74 6.01 -4.98
CA MET A 44 1.96 6.23 -3.77
C MET A 44 1.82 7.72 -3.53
N VAL A 45 0.66 8.11 -3.08
CA VAL A 45 0.36 9.46 -2.57
C VAL A 45 -0.33 9.33 -1.22
N GLY A 46 -0.02 10.26 -0.32
CA GLY A 46 -0.68 10.31 0.97
C GLY A 46 -0.74 11.71 1.52
N VAL A 47 -1.65 11.87 2.46
CA VAL A 47 -1.86 13.11 3.22
C VAL A 47 -1.96 12.75 4.69
N HIS A 48 -1.18 13.42 5.51
CA HIS A 48 -1.32 13.47 6.95
C HIS A 48 -1.96 14.80 7.34
N HIS A 49 -2.98 14.77 8.19
CA HIS A 49 -3.64 15.97 8.69
C HIS A 49 -3.74 15.95 10.22
N GLU A 50 -3.36 17.05 10.83
CA GLU A 50 -3.47 17.29 12.27
C GLU A 50 -4.72 18.14 12.56
N TRP A 51 -5.77 17.50 13.04
CA TRP A 51 -7.02 18.17 13.45
C TRP A 51 -6.85 18.97 14.76
N SER A 52 -6.00 18.44 15.63
CA SER A 52 -5.60 19.04 16.90
C SER A 52 -4.30 18.43 17.38
N SER A 53 -3.75 18.92 18.49
CA SER A 53 -2.55 18.31 19.13
C SER A 53 -2.76 16.84 19.57
N ARG A 54 -4.00 16.36 19.56
CA ARG A 54 -4.36 15.00 20.02
C ARG A 54 -5.11 14.16 19.00
N LEU A 55 -5.43 14.71 17.83
CA LEU A 55 -6.21 14.00 16.81
C LEU A 55 -5.57 14.21 15.45
N THR A 56 -5.23 13.10 14.79
CA THR A 56 -4.63 13.09 13.46
C THR A 56 -5.35 12.10 12.56
N SER A 57 -5.25 12.30 11.26
CA SER A 57 -5.71 11.35 10.26
C SER A 57 -4.69 11.19 9.15
N ASN A 58 -4.67 10.02 8.53
CA ASN A 58 -3.89 9.76 7.34
C ASN A 58 -4.78 9.18 6.25
N PHE A 59 -4.50 9.59 5.04
CA PHE A 59 -5.01 9.01 3.82
C PHE A 59 -3.82 8.57 2.98
N THR A 60 -3.84 7.35 2.47
CA THR A 60 -2.82 6.84 1.56
C THR A 60 -3.48 6.05 0.44
N PHE A 61 -3.08 6.34 -0.78
CA PHE A 61 -3.44 5.55 -1.94
C PHE A 61 -2.18 5.15 -2.69
N SER A 62 -2.12 3.89 -3.12
CA SER A 62 -1.01 3.39 -3.93
C SER A 62 -1.48 2.47 -5.04
N ARG A 63 -0.71 2.45 -6.11
CA ARG A 63 -0.87 1.54 -7.24
C ARG A 63 0.47 0.91 -7.58
N LEU A 64 0.47 -0.39 -7.81
CA LEU A 64 1.61 -1.16 -8.29
C LEU A 64 1.20 -1.93 -9.53
N GLY A 65 1.95 -1.80 -10.62
CA GLY A 65 1.80 -2.60 -11.82
C GLY A 65 3.06 -3.42 -12.07
N LEU A 66 2.87 -4.65 -12.52
CA LEU A 66 3.91 -5.52 -13.02
C LEU A 66 3.83 -5.55 -14.54
N GLY A 67 4.96 -5.35 -15.21
CA GLY A 67 5.05 -5.43 -16.66
C GLY A 67 4.86 -6.87 -17.15
N PRO A 68 4.27 -7.05 -18.35
CA PRO A 68 4.12 -8.37 -18.91
C PRO A 68 5.46 -8.96 -19.33
N VAL A 69 5.70 -10.20 -18.96
CA VAL A 69 6.88 -10.98 -19.34
C VAL A 69 6.42 -12.32 -19.91
N PRO A 70 7.03 -12.85 -20.99
CA PRO A 70 6.72 -14.19 -21.49
C PRO A 70 6.85 -15.25 -20.39
N GLY A 71 5.89 -16.17 -20.33
CA GLY A 71 5.87 -17.24 -19.33
C GLY A 71 4.99 -16.97 -18.11
N GLN A 72 4.42 -15.77 -17.99
CA GLN A 72 3.45 -15.48 -16.94
C GLN A 72 2.13 -16.23 -17.15
N SER A 73 1.56 -16.69 -16.04
CA SER A 73 0.23 -17.30 -16.00
C SER A 73 -0.88 -16.23 -16.09
N PRO A 74 -2.06 -16.55 -16.62
CA PRO A 74 -3.24 -15.68 -16.47
C PRO A 74 -3.57 -15.31 -15.03
N ASP A 75 -3.21 -16.13 -14.06
CA ASP A 75 -3.45 -15.90 -12.62
C ASP A 75 -2.35 -15.08 -11.95
N ASP A 76 -1.28 -14.72 -12.70
CA ASP A 76 -0.23 -13.87 -12.16
C ASP A 76 -0.71 -12.44 -11.98
N LEU A 77 -0.16 -11.81 -10.96
CA LEU A 77 -0.49 -10.43 -10.61
C LEU A 77 -0.11 -9.48 -11.75
N LYS A 78 -1.05 -8.66 -12.19
CA LYS A 78 -0.84 -7.56 -13.13
C LYS A 78 -0.79 -6.21 -12.42
N VAL A 79 -1.76 -5.96 -11.55
CA VAL A 79 -1.91 -4.66 -10.88
C VAL A 79 -2.55 -4.83 -9.50
N THR A 80 -2.07 -4.04 -8.54
CA THR A 80 -2.76 -3.83 -7.26
C THR A 80 -3.00 -2.36 -7.01
N ASN A 81 -4.14 -2.05 -6.39
CA ASN A 81 -4.41 -0.75 -5.78
C ASN A 81 -4.63 -0.97 -4.28
N TYR A 82 -4.19 -0.02 -3.49
CA TYR A 82 -4.34 -0.07 -2.04
C TYR A 82 -4.74 1.29 -1.50
N LEU A 83 -5.78 1.32 -0.71
CA LEU A 83 -6.29 2.48 -0.01
C LEU A 83 -6.22 2.24 1.50
N ALA A 84 -5.69 3.20 2.23
CA ALA A 84 -5.71 3.23 3.68
C ALA A 84 -6.22 4.58 4.16
N VAL A 85 -7.15 4.58 5.09
CA VAL A 85 -7.64 5.77 5.78
C VAL A 85 -7.72 5.49 7.26
N ASN A 86 -7.09 6.33 8.07
CA ASN A 86 -7.12 6.15 9.52
C ASN A 86 -7.40 7.45 10.28
N LEU A 87 -7.83 7.27 11.51
CA LEU A 87 -7.98 8.31 12.51
C LEU A 87 -7.27 7.83 13.79
N ILE A 88 -6.37 8.66 14.31
CA ILE A 88 -5.58 8.35 15.50
C ILE A 88 -5.81 9.45 16.53
N ALA A 89 -6.17 9.05 17.74
CA ALA A 89 -6.36 9.92 18.88
C ALA A 89 -5.37 9.58 19.99
N ASN A 90 -4.81 10.60 20.63
CA ASN A 90 -3.96 10.52 21.81
C ASN A 90 -4.69 11.19 22.99
N PRO A 91 -5.67 10.50 23.62
CA PRO A 91 -6.51 11.11 24.66
C PRO A 91 -5.71 11.55 25.89
N TYR A 92 -4.61 10.85 26.18
CA TYR A 92 -3.68 11.13 27.26
C TYR A 92 -2.24 11.00 26.77
N ASP A 93 -1.31 11.61 27.48
CA ASP A 93 0.11 11.37 27.27
C ASP A 93 0.40 9.87 27.44
N ARG A 94 1.12 9.26 26.50
CA ARG A 94 1.43 7.82 26.47
C ARG A 94 0.29 6.87 26.10
N VAL A 95 -0.88 7.37 25.74
CA VAL A 95 -2.01 6.53 25.27
C VAL A 95 -2.36 6.94 23.86
N PHE A 96 -2.47 5.97 22.97
CA PHE A 96 -3.09 6.20 21.66
C PHE A 96 -4.19 5.17 21.40
N CYS A 97 -5.17 5.58 20.63
CA CYS A 97 -6.15 4.69 20.02
C CYS A 97 -6.37 5.11 18.56
N GLY A 98 -6.63 4.14 17.72
CA GLY A 98 -6.83 4.39 16.30
C GLY A 98 -7.83 3.43 15.68
N ILE A 99 -8.44 3.89 14.61
CA ILE A 99 -9.28 3.09 13.72
C ILE A 99 -8.77 3.29 12.30
N GLU A 100 -8.72 2.22 11.52
CA GLU A 100 -8.25 2.24 10.15
C GLU A 100 -9.13 1.38 9.25
N TYR A 101 -9.47 1.94 8.11
CA TYR A 101 -10.08 1.23 7.00
C TYR A 101 -9.06 1.02 5.89
N LEU A 102 -9.01 -0.21 5.40
CA LEU A 102 -8.14 -0.64 4.31
C LEU A 102 -8.99 -1.23 3.19
N ASN A 103 -8.64 -0.91 1.96
CA ASN A 103 -9.19 -1.56 0.77
C ASN A 103 -8.04 -1.95 -0.16
N GLY A 104 -8.04 -3.19 -0.60
CA GLY A 104 -7.11 -3.73 -1.59
C GLY A 104 -7.88 -4.19 -2.82
N LEU A 105 -7.40 -3.84 -4.00
CA LEU A 105 -7.88 -4.33 -5.28
C LEU A 105 -6.74 -5.05 -5.98
N ARG A 106 -7.02 -6.20 -6.57
CA ARG A 106 -6.09 -6.98 -7.38
C ARG A 106 -6.70 -7.22 -8.75
N GLU A 107 -5.90 -7.11 -9.79
CA GLU A 107 -6.19 -7.54 -11.16
C GLU A 107 -5.06 -8.47 -11.63
N ASP A 108 -5.43 -9.61 -12.16
CA ASP A 108 -4.51 -10.60 -12.73
C ASP A 108 -4.34 -10.38 -14.23
N ILE A 109 -3.32 -10.99 -14.83
CA ILE A 109 -3.01 -10.88 -16.26
C ILE A 109 -4.18 -11.36 -17.11
N GLY A 110 -4.87 -12.41 -16.70
CA GLY A 110 -6.07 -12.95 -17.35
C GLY A 110 -7.32 -12.08 -17.21
N GLY A 111 -7.25 -10.95 -16.48
CA GLY A 111 -8.36 -10.02 -16.27
C GLY A 111 -9.26 -10.40 -15.08
N ALA A 112 -8.95 -11.45 -14.33
CA ALA A 112 -9.63 -11.72 -13.08
C ALA A 112 -9.34 -10.60 -12.07
N THR A 113 -10.38 -10.21 -11.33
CA THR A 113 -10.27 -9.15 -10.31
C THR A 113 -10.76 -9.64 -8.96
N GLY A 114 -10.17 -9.14 -7.91
CA GLY A 114 -10.59 -9.37 -6.53
C GLY A 114 -10.42 -8.11 -5.70
N ASP A 115 -11.27 -7.95 -4.70
CA ASP A 115 -11.18 -6.89 -3.73
C ASP A 115 -11.25 -7.43 -2.30
N ALA A 116 -10.66 -6.68 -1.38
CA ALA A 116 -10.68 -6.99 0.04
C ALA A 116 -10.87 -5.71 0.84
N HIS A 117 -11.67 -5.81 1.89
CA HIS A 117 -11.93 -4.74 2.83
C HIS A 117 -11.53 -5.17 4.23
N ARG A 118 -10.92 -4.26 4.98
CA ARG A 118 -10.54 -4.51 6.37
C ARG A 118 -10.81 -3.27 7.21
N LEU A 119 -11.46 -3.48 8.33
CA LEU A 119 -11.55 -2.48 9.40
C LEU A 119 -10.73 -3.00 10.58
N GLN A 120 -9.83 -2.19 11.08
CA GLN A 120 -9.04 -2.52 12.26
C GLN A 120 -9.03 -1.39 13.26
N SER A 121 -8.85 -1.73 14.53
CA SER A 121 -8.63 -0.79 15.63
C SER A 121 -7.34 -1.14 16.35
N SER A 122 -6.69 -0.13 16.86
CA SER A 122 -5.46 -0.25 17.64
C SER A 122 -5.56 0.55 18.92
N PHE A 123 -4.97 0.02 19.97
CA PHE A 123 -4.80 0.69 21.24
C PHE A 123 -3.38 0.44 21.74
N GLY A 124 -2.72 1.48 22.23
CA GLY A 124 -1.37 1.37 22.76
C GLY A 124 -1.16 2.25 23.97
N PHE A 125 -0.28 1.75 24.83
CA PHE A 125 0.17 2.43 26.04
C PHE A 125 1.70 2.35 26.11
N PHE A 126 2.36 3.49 26.27
CA PHE A 126 3.82 3.57 26.41
C PHE A 126 4.19 3.56 27.89
N LEU A 127 4.89 2.52 28.32
CA LEU A 127 5.45 2.44 29.67
C LEU A 127 6.54 3.51 29.87
N PRO A 128 6.72 4.01 31.11
CA PRO A 128 7.76 4.97 31.44
C PRO A 128 9.18 4.39 31.29
#